data_d1cf2b8ef523010ea1ae17c21ff5142b
#
_entry.id   d1cf2b8ef523010ea1ae17c21ff5142b
#
_cell.length_a   1.000
_cell.length_b   1.000
_cell.length_c   1.000
_cell.angle_alpha   90.00
_cell.angle_beta   90.00
_cell.angle_gamma   90.00
#
_symmetry.space_group_name_H-M   'P 1'
#
loop_
_entity.id
_entity.type
_entity.pdbx_description
1 polymer ?
#
loop_
_entity_poly.entity_id
_entity_poly.type
_entity_poly.pdbx_seq_one_letter_code
_entity_poly.pdbx_strand_id
1 'polypeptide(L)'
;MDFPSEETTKTLVQKFDMVIFTCSYYSNLNDLRLQQCLKTLNDKSFGATIIPIVIVDGSPPEVHEFLKSNTKALVFKEQKKYGKGKGGALREAAMIAASLPGTTASTWLCWQEAEKSDMNRCWIKEVMNQNQPHDDIICPDRDDTCFKKSYPIEQYHSEMYGNHYLNCIMKKQLEDSTHSCRDIDWHFGPFAFRKKLLHLWLEYKGTSYDAQLIPIVAAIRKGYQVNSSIQVTFMLNEEMKNQEEGSLDFIEKRLNQLNDLDPKIKQFWSDPLYC
;
A
#
# COMPACT_ATOMS: atom_id res chain seq x y z
N MET A 1 -24.76 -6.41 -54.42
CA MET A 1 -24.31 -7.19 -53.24
C MET A 1 -23.87 -6.15 -52.22
N ASP A 2 -24.78 -5.84 -51.32
CA ASP A 2 -24.51 -4.86 -50.26
C ASP A 2 -23.83 -5.56 -49.14
N PHE A 3 -22.64 -5.08 -48.77
CA PHE A 3 -21.93 -5.53 -47.54
C PHE A 3 -22.61 -4.90 -46.32
N PRO A 4 -22.92 -5.65 -45.25
CA PRO A 4 -23.47 -5.09 -44.06
C PRO A 4 -22.41 -4.21 -43.38
N SER A 5 -22.83 -2.98 -43.00
CA SER A 5 -22.04 -2.03 -42.20
C SER A 5 -21.57 -2.68 -40.89
N GLU A 6 -20.26 -2.67 -40.65
CA GLU A 6 -19.68 -2.99 -39.35
C GLU A 6 -20.20 -1.98 -38.31
N GLU A 7 -21.25 -2.33 -37.62
CA GLU A 7 -21.59 -1.73 -36.33
C GLU A 7 -20.51 -2.12 -35.32
N THR A 8 -19.55 -1.22 -35.22
CA THR A 8 -18.50 -1.29 -34.18
C THR A 8 -19.20 -1.17 -32.82
N THR A 9 -19.53 -2.30 -32.22
CA THR A 9 -19.99 -2.34 -30.85
C THR A 9 -18.82 -1.86 -29.97
N LYS A 10 -18.77 -0.54 -29.70
CA LYS A 10 -17.88 0.04 -28.69
C LYS A 10 -18.32 -0.55 -27.35
N THR A 11 -17.71 -1.66 -26.96
CA THR A 11 -17.80 -2.14 -25.58
C THR A 11 -17.29 -1.01 -24.70
N LEU A 12 -18.21 -0.35 -23.97
CA LEU A 12 -17.87 0.68 -23.00
C LEU A 12 -17.00 0.03 -21.95
N VAL A 13 -15.67 0.21 -22.03
CA VAL A 13 -14.74 -0.25 -21.01
C VAL A 13 -15.06 0.54 -19.74
N GLN A 14 -15.50 -0.14 -18.70
CA GLN A 14 -15.74 0.47 -17.40
C GLN A 14 -14.47 1.18 -16.93
N LYS A 15 -14.54 2.48 -16.65
CA LYS A 15 -13.42 3.23 -16.11
C LYS A 15 -13.34 2.99 -14.60
N PHE A 16 -12.12 2.84 -14.10
CA PHE A 16 -11.84 2.73 -12.67
C PHE A 16 -11.15 4.00 -12.16
N ASP A 17 -11.77 4.66 -11.18
CA ASP A 17 -11.14 5.77 -10.48
C ASP A 17 -10.08 5.29 -9.50
N MET A 18 -10.20 4.06 -9.03
CA MET A 18 -9.35 3.44 -8.03
C MET A 18 -9.20 1.94 -8.26
N VAL A 19 -8.03 1.40 -7.94
CA VAL A 19 -7.73 -0.04 -7.85
C VAL A 19 -6.95 -0.29 -6.57
N ILE A 20 -7.41 -1.23 -5.75
CA ILE A 20 -6.67 -1.70 -4.58
C ILE A 20 -5.71 -2.79 -5.02
N PHE A 21 -4.49 -2.77 -4.53
CA PHE A 21 -3.53 -3.85 -4.77
C PHE A 21 -2.80 -4.25 -3.49
N THR A 22 -2.45 -5.52 -3.39
CA THR A 22 -1.77 -6.09 -2.24
C THR A 22 -0.95 -7.31 -2.65
N CYS A 23 -0.14 -7.82 -1.72
CA CYS A 23 0.52 -9.12 -1.86
C CYS A 23 0.36 -9.95 -0.58
N SER A 24 0.49 -11.27 -0.71
CA SER A 24 0.37 -12.19 0.41
C SER A 24 1.35 -13.35 0.35
N TYR A 25 1.61 -13.90 1.53
CA TYR A 25 2.28 -15.16 1.71
C TYR A 25 1.81 -15.82 3.01
N TYR A 26 1.19 -16.99 2.90
CA TYR A 26 0.75 -17.81 4.02
C TYR A 26 1.32 -19.22 3.85
N SER A 27 1.88 -19.79 4.91
CA SER A 27 2.57 -21.08 4.84
C SER A 27 1.60 -22.26 4.69
N ASN A 28 0.35 -22.10 5.15
CA ASN A 28 -0.69 -23.14 5.11
C ASN A 28 -2.09 -22.53 5.32
N LEU A 29 -3.13 -23.36 5.19
CA LEU A 29 -4.53 -22.95 5.33
C LEU A 29 -4.95 -22.58 6.77
N ASN A 30 -4.16 -22.93 7.78
CA ASN A 30 -4.45 -22.65 9.19
C ASN A 30 -3.83 -21.33 9.65
N ASP A 31 -3.16 -20.58 8.78
CA ASP A 31 -2.60 -19.27 9.13
C ASP A 31 -3.73 -18.28 9.47
N LEU A 32 -3.73 -17.72 10.68
CA LEU A 32 -4.75 -16.78 11.14
C LEU A 32 -4.85 -15.56 10.20
N ARG A 33 -3.72 -15.11 9.67
CA ARG A 33 -3.67 -13.96 8.75
C ARG A 33 -4.42 -14.25 7.45
N LEU A 34 -4.48 -15.51 7.01
CA LEU A 34 -5.27 -15.90 5.83
C LEU A 34 -6.76 -15.60 6.02
N GLN A 35 -7.31 -15.83 7.22
CA GLN A 35 -8.70 -15.52 7.52
C GLN A 35 -8.98 -14.01 7.50
N GLN A 36 -8.06 -13.20 8.01
CA GLN A 36 -8.17 -11.74 7.93
C GLN A 36 -8.05 -11.25 6.47
N CYS A 37 -7.16 -11.85 5.68
CA CYS A 37 -7.04 -11.59 4.26
C CYS A 37 -8.36 -11.86 3.51
N LEU A 38 -9.01 -12.99 3.77
CA LEU A 38 -10.31 -13.31 3.15
C LEU A 38 -11.38 -12.25 3.47
N LYS A 39 -11.42 -11.75 4.72
CA LYS A 39 -12.33 -10.68 5.11
C LYS A 39 -12.04 -9.41 4.30
N THR A 40 -10.76 -9.02 4.17
CA THR A 40 -10.34 -7.86 3.38
C THR A 40 -10.74 -7.99 1.91
N LEU A 41 -10.46 -9.14 1.29
CA LEU A 41 -10.68 -9.37 -0.14
C LEU A 41 -12.17 -9.53 -0.49
N ASN A 42 -13.02 -9.86 0.46
CA ASN A 42 -14.46 -10.00 0.31
C ASN A 42 -15.26 -8.80 0.84
N ASP A 43 -14.58 -7.75 1.30
CA ASP A 43 -15.23 -6.56 1.83
C ASP A 43 -16.12 -5.89 0.75
N LYS A 44 -17.34 -5.55 1.15
CA LYS A 44 -18.37 -4.90 0.31
C LYS A 44 -18.65 -3.46 0.73
N SER A 45 -17.79 -2.86 1.54
CA SER A 45 -18.03 -1.53 2.12
C SER A 45 -18.08 -0.37 1.10
N PHE A 46 -17.76 -0.65 -0.16
CA PHE A 46 -17.81 0.35 -1.25
C PHE A 46 -19.21 0.61 -1.82
N GLY A 47 -20.23 -0.08 -1.33
CA GLY A 47 -21.60 0.07 -1.81
C GLY A 47 -21.76 -0.32 -3.28
N ALA A 48 -22.33 0.58 -4.10
CA ALA A 48 -22.51 0.38 -5.53
C ALA A 48 -21.23 0.61 -6.36
N THR A 49 -20.18 1.18 -5.77
CA THR A 49 -18.93 1.45 -6.46
C THR A 49 -18.12 0.16 -6.57
N ILE A 50 -17.76 -0.21 -7.79
CA ILE A 50 -16.91 -1.38 -8.05
C ILE A 50 -15.46 -0.94 -8.00
N ILE A 51 -14.73 -1.38 -6.97
CA ILE A 51 -13.29 -1.17 -6.85
C ILE A 51 -12.61 -2.53 -7.01
N PRO A 52 -11.83 -2.74 -8.08
CA PRO A 52 -11.08 -3.98 -8.24
C PRO A 52 -10.03 -4.13 -7.14
N ILE A 53 -9.90 -5.34 -6.61
CA ILE A 53 -8.82 -5.71 -5.69
C ILE A 53 -7.91 -6.70 -6.40
N VAL A 54 -6.64 -6.37 -6.54
CA VAL A 54 -5.58 -7.22 -7.11
C VAL A 54 -4.73 -7.76 -5.97
N ILE A 55 -4.52 -9.06 -5.93
CA ILE A 55 -3.60 -9.70 -5.01
C ILE A 55 -2.58 -10.55 -5.74
N VAL A 56 -1.30 -10.34 -5.48
CA VAL A 56 -0.20 -11.20 -5.91
C VAL A 56 0.18 -12.11 -4.74
N ASP A 57 -0.03 -13.40 -4.93
CA ASP A 57 0.13 -14.41 -3.88
C ASP A 57 1.33 -15.32 -4.14
N GLY A 58 2.25 -15.34 -3.15
CA GLY A 58 3.46 -16.17 -3.12
C GLY A 58 3.29 -17.50 -2.38
N SER A 59 2.11 -17.77 -1.81
CA SER A 59 1.82 -18.95 -0.97
C SER A 59 1.93 -20.29 -1.72
N PRO A 60 2.01 -21.43 -1.02
CA PRO A 60 1.90 -22.77 -1.64
C PRO A 60 0.62 -22.94 -2.48
N PRO A 61 0.61 -23.88 -3.42
CA PRO A 61 -0.50 -24.06 -4.38
C PRO A 61 -1.88 -24.21 -3.72
N GLU A 62 -1.98 -24.96 -2.63
CA GLU A 62 -3.23 -25.18 -1.91
C GLU A 62 -3.82 -23.89 -1.31
N VAL A 63 -2.99 -23.01 -0.80
CA VAL A 63 -3.42 -21.71 -0.26
C VAL A 63 -3.80 -20.77 -1.40
N HIS A 64 -3.03 -20.79 -2.49
CA HIS A 64 -3.31 -19.99 -3.67
C HIS A 64 -4.68 -20.33 -4.29
N GLU A 65 -4.95 -21.60 -4.52
CA GLU A 65 -6.23 -22.05 -5.06
C GLU A 65 -7.40 -21.79 -4.08
N PHE A 66 -7.13 -21.88 -2.77
CA PHE A 66 -8.10 -21.53 -1.75
C PHE A 66 -8.46 -20.04 -1.82
N LEU A 67 -7.49 -19.14 -1.89
CA LEU A 67 -7.72 -17.69 -2.08
C LEU A 67 -8.53 -17.43 -3.34
N LYS A 68 -8.13 -18.01 -4.47
CA LYS A 68 -8.78 -17.85 -5.77
C LYS A 68 -10.24 -18.29 -5.76
N SER A 69 -10.55 -19.39 -5.06
CA SER A 69 -11.89 -19.96 -4.99
C SER A 69 -12.80 -19.27 -3.97
N ASN A 70 -12.24 -18.57 -2.96
CA ASN A 70 -12.98 -18.02 -1.83
C ASN A 70 -13.01 -16.49 -1.77
N THR A 71 -12.49 -15.80 -2.79
CA THR A 71 -12.53 -14.34 -2.86
C THR A 71 -13.09 -13.85 -4.18
N LYS A 72 -13.52 -12.57 -4.19
CA LYS A 72 -13.88 -11.83 -5.40
C LYS A 72 -12.72 -11.03 -5.98
N ALA A 73 -11.57 -11.04 -5.32
CA ALA A 73 -10.37 -10.37 -5.78
C ALA A 73 -9.77 -11.06 -7.02
N LEU A 74 -9.02 -10.31 -7.79
CA LEU A 74 -8.23 -10.83 -8.90
C LEU A 74 -6.93 -11.41 -8.33
N VAL A 75 -6.89 -12.74 -8.16
CA VAL A 75 -5.77 -13.46 -7.54
C VAL A 75 -4.78 -13.91 -8.61
N PHE A 76 -3.54 -13.47 -8.49
CA PHE A 76 -2.44 -13.81 -9.38
C PHE A 76 -1.33 -14.53 -8.62
N LYS A 77 -0.75 -15.56 -9.22
CA LYS A 77 0.43 -16.22 -8.67
C LYS A 77 1.66 -15.33 -8.87
N GLU A 78 2.45 -15.14 -7.81
CA GLU A 78 3.70 -14.38 -7.87
C GLU A 78 4.67 -14.98 -8.90
N GLN A 79 5.13 -14.18 -9.86
CA GLN A 79 6.06 -14.57 -10.93
C GLN A 79 7.51 -14.13 -10.65
N LYS A 80 7.73 -13.30 -9.61
CA LYS A 80 9.04 -12.73 -9.24
C LYS A 80 9.72 -11.90 -10.34
N LYS A 81 8.95 -11.41 -11.32
CA LYS A 81 9.45 -10.60 -12.45
C LYS A 81 10.06 -9.28 -12.02
N TYR A 82 9.56 -8.73 -10.92
CA TYR A 82 9.95 -7.40 -10.42
C TYR A 82 10.87 -7.47 -9.20
N GLY A 83 11.54 -8.59 -8.99
CA GLY A 83 12.45 -8.82 -7.87
C GLY A 83 11.92 -9.81 -6.84
N LYS A 84 12.63 -9.91 -5.72
CA LYS A 84 12.33 -10.85 -4.63
C LYS A 84 11.67 -10.13 -3.45
N GLY A 85 11.08 -10.93 -2.55
CA GLY A 85 10.50 -10.47 -1.29
C GLY A 85 9.29 -9.56 -1.45
N LYS A 86 8.86 -8.96 -0.35
CA LYS A 86 7.67 -8.08 -0.29
C LYS A 86 7.73 -6.96 -1.34
N GLY A 87 8.90 -6.35 -1.54
CA GLY A 87 9.07 -5.28 -2.53
C GLY A 87 8.89 -5.75 -3.97
N GLY A 88 9.34 -6.96 -4.32
CA GLY A 88 9.11 -7.55 -5.63
C GLY A 88 7.64 -7.83 -5.89
N ALA A 89 6.96 -8.46 -4.93
CA ALA A 89 5.54 -8.77 -5.00
C ALA A 89 4.66 -7.49 -5.04
N LEU A 90 5.03 -6.44 -4.29
CA LEU A 90 4.38 -5.13 -4.33
C LEU A 90 4.43 -4.52 -5.73
N ARG A 91 5.62 -4.49 -6.35
CA ARG A 91 5.79 -3.96 -7.72
C ARG A 91 5.00 -4.77 -8.74
N GLU A 92 4.99 -6.09 -8.60
CA GLU A 92 4.20 -6.97 -9.47
C GLU A 92 2.71 -6.69 -9.35
N ALA A 93 2.19 -6.59 -8.13
CA ALA A 93 0.79 -6.26 -7.87
C ALA A 93 0.41 -4.86 -8.39
N ALA A 94 1.25 -3.85 -8.17
CA ALA A 94 1.05 -2.51 -8.69
C ALA A 94 1.01 -2.47 -10.23
N MET A 95 1.91 -3.22 -10.89
CA MET A 95 1.97 -3.32 -12.34
C MET A 95 0.73 -3.99 -12.91
N ILE A 96 0.26 -5.09 -12.30
CA ILE A 96 -0.98 -5.76 -12.70
C ILE A 96 -2.18 -4.82 -12.51
N ALA A 97 -2.30 -4.17 -11.34
CA ALA A 97 -3.36 -3.21 -11.07
C ALA A 97 -3.41 -2.07 -12.09
N ALA A 98 -2.24 -1.52 -12.43
CA ALA A 98 -2.13 -0.47 -13.44
C ALA A 98 -2.46 -0.95 -14.86
N SER A 99 -2.33 -2.24 -15.14
CA SER A 99 -2.59 -2.82 -16.47
C SER A 99 -4.05 -3.23 -16.67
N LEU A 100 -4.90 -3.12 -15.64
CA LEU A 100 -6.31 -3.45 -15.79
C LEU A 100 -6.97 -2.56 -16.84
N PRO A 101 -7.82 -3.14 -17.74
CA PRO A 101 -8.62 -2.36 -18.65
C PRO A 101 -9.47 -1.34 -17.90
N GLY A 102 -9.53 -0.10 -18.38
CA GLY A 102 -10.29 0.97 -17.71
C GLY A 102 -9.48 1.84 -16.74
N THR A 103 -8.23 1.50 -16.45
CA THR A 103 -7.33 2.38 -15.68
C THR A 103 -6.71 3.46 -16.56
N THR A 104 -6.60 4.68 -16.04
CA THR A 104 -6.02 5.86 -16.70
C THR A 104 -4.86 6.43 -15.90
N ALA A 105 -4.15 7.41 -16.42
CA ALA A 105 -3.06 8.09 -15.68
C ALA A 105 -3.52 8.70 -14.35
N SER A 106 -4.80 9.05 -14.21
CA SER A 106 -5.42 9.62 -13.01
C SER A 106 -6.00 8.58 -12.06
N THR A 107 -6.05 7.31 -12.43
CA THR A 107 -6.53 6.23 -11.54
C THR A 107 -5.64 6.15 -10.29
N TRP A 108 -6.27 6.07 -9.12
CA TRP A 108 -5.59 5.79 -7.87
C TRP A 108 -5.21 4.31 -7.77
N LEU A 109 -3.96 4.02 -7.50
CA LEU A 109 -3.46 2.71 -7.12
C LEU A 109 -3.24 2.72 -5.61
N CYS A 110 -4.02 1.91 -4.88
CA CYS A 110 -4.07 1.92 -3.42
C CYS A 110 -3.44 0.65 -2.86
N TRP A 111 -2.30 0.80 -2.20
CA TRP A 111 -1.65 -0.28 -1.47
C TRP A 111 -2.21 -0.41 -0.06
N GLN A 112 -2.42 -1.64 0.36
CA GLN A 112 -2.71 -1.98 1.76
C GLN A 112 -2.25 -3.39 2.09
N GLU A 113 -2.05 -3.67 3.37
CA GLU A 113 -1.76 -5.03 3.84
C GLU A 113 -3.03 -5.86 3.82
N ALA A 114 -2.92 -7.07 3.25
CA ALA A 114 -4.08 -7.94 3.04
C ALA A 114 -4.74 -8.38 4.36
N GLU A 115 -3.98 -8.45 5.45
CA GLU A 115 -4.44 -8.91 6.76
C GLU A 115 -5.19 -7.86 7.59
N LYS A 116 -5.16 -6.59 7.17
CA LYS A 116 -5.86 -5.51 7.87
C LYS A 116 -7.32 -5.43 7.40
N SER A 117 -8.18 -6.29 7.95
CA SER A 117 -9.50 -6.57 7.41
C SER A 117 -10.44 -5.37 7.32
N ASP A 118 -10.41 -4.41 8.21
CA ASP A 118 -11.30 -3.24 8.14
C ASP A 118 -10.69 -2.05 7.38
N MET A 119 -9.51 -2.24 6.80
CA MET A 119 -8.76 -1.17 6.15
C MET A 119 -9.54 -0.52 4.99
N ASN A 120 -10.21 -1.31 4.15
CA ASN A 120 -11.01 -0.79 3.04
C ASN A 120 -12.06 0.21 3.52
N ARG A 121 -12.76 -0.11 4.58
CA ARG A 121 -13.79 0.75 5.16
C ARG A 121 -13.22 2.01 5.79
N CYS A 122 -12.06 1.88 6.46
CA CYS A 122 -11.50 2.97 7.26
C CYS A 122 -10.77 4.02 6.41
N TRP A 123 -10.10 3.64 5.32
CA TRP A 123 -9.29 4.61 4.59
C TRP A 123 -9.61 4.76 3.10
N ILE A 124 -9.97 3.68 2.40
CA ILE A 124 -10.27 3.78 0.96
C ILE A 124 -11.45 4.71 0.71
N LYS A 125 -12.49 4.61 1.54
CA LYS A 125 -13.64 5.53 1.49
C LYS A 125 -13.22 6.98 1.74
N GLU A 126 -12.32 7.21 2.69
CA GLU A 126 -11.82 8.54 2.98
C GLU A 126 -10.96 9.09 1.83
N VAL A 127 -10.13 8.26 1.20
CA VAL A 127 -9.41 8.64 -0.03
C VAL A 127 -10.38 9.05 -1.14
N MET A 128 -11.46 8.31 -1.33
CA MET A 128 -12.48 8.65 -2.34
C MET A 128 -13.16 9.99 -2.06
N ASN A 129 -13.40 10.32 -0.78
CA ASN A 129 -14.15 11.50 -0.36
C ASN A 129 -13.27 12.74 -0.21
N GLN A 130 -12.03 12.61 0.24
CA GLN A 130 -11.21 13.73 0.69
C GLN A 130 -10.01 14.04 -0.22
N ASN A 131 -9.72 13.19 -1.24
CA ASN A 131 -8.61 13.49 -2.15
C ASN A 131 -8.86 14.79 -2.92
N GLN A 132 -7.78 15.53 -3.12
CA GLN A 132 -7.82 16.77 -3.89
C GLN A 132 -7.34 16.51 -5.34
N PRO A 133 -7.79 17.31 -6.33
CA PRO A 133 -7.39 17.12 -7.73
C PRO A 133 -5.87 17.17 -7.96
N HIS A 134 -5.15 17.92 -7.12
CA HIS A 134 -3.70 18.10 -7.21
C HIS A 134 -2.90 17.06 -6.38
N ASP A 135 -3.57 16.22 -5.59
CA ASP A 135 -2.88 15.17 -4.86
C ASP A 135 -2.30 14.14 -5.82
N ASP A 136 -1.02 13.84 -5.66
CA ASP A 136 -0.29 12.83 -6.40
C ASP A 136 -0.13 11.53 -5.62
N ILE A 137 0.08 11.65 -4.31
CA ILE A 137 0.21 10.55 -3.35
C ILE A 137 -0.62 10.87 -2.11
N ILE A 138 -1.21 9.86 -1.50
CA ILE A 138 -1.91 9.94 -0.21
C ILE A 138 -1.27 8.92 0.73
N CYS A 139 -0.81 9.42 1.89
CA CYS A 139 -0.34 8.63 3.01
C CYS A 139 -1.31 8.88 4.17
N PRO A 140 -2.25 7.98 4.46
CA PRO A 140 -3.21 8.22 5.54
C PRO A 140 -2.54 8.26 6.90
N ASP A 141 -3.07 9.07 7.80
CA ASP A 141 -2.62 9.23 9.17
C ASP A 141 -3.54 8.47 10.12
N ARG A 142 -2.99 7.68 11.05
CA ARG A 142 -3.79 6.96 12.04
C ARG A 142 -4.27 7.88 13.15
N ASP A 143 -5.54 7.74 13.53
CA ASP A 143 -6.01 8.31 14.79
C ASP A 143 -5.19 7.75 15.95
N ASP A 144 -4.52 8.64 16.71
CA ASP A 144 -3.58 8.25 17.77
C ASP A 144 -4.27 7.45 18.89
N THR A 145 -5.52 7.79 19.20
CA THR A 145 -6.31 7.08 20.23
C THR A 145 -6.61 5.66 19.80
N CYS A 146 -7.03 5.45 18.55
CA CYS A 146 -7.28 4.14 17.98
C CYS A 146 -5.99 3.33 17.88
N PHE A 147 -4.91 3.94 17.45
CA PHE A 147 -3.61 3.30 17.35
C PHE A 147 -3.12 2.80 18.71
N LYS A 148 -3.06 3.68 19.71
CA LYS A 148 -2.64 3.34 21.08
C LYS A 148 -3.49 2.25 21.71
N LYS A 149 -4.80 2.24 21.44
CA LYS A 149 -5.74 1.28 22.05
C LYS A 149 -5.64 -0.10 21.42
N SER A 150 -5.49 -0.20 20.09
CA SER A 150 -5.67 -1.46 19.38
C SER A 150 -4.38 -2.16 18.99
N TYR A 151 -3.24 -1.49 19.02
CA TYR A 151 -1.97 -2.11 18.68
C TYR A 151 -1.21 -2.59 19.93
N PRO A 152 -0.26 -3.53 19.81
CA PRO A 152 0.70 -3.84 20.87
C PRO A 152 1.38 -2.56 21.35
N ILE A 153 1.55 -2.42 22.66
CA ILE A 153 2.09 -1.19 23.24
C ILE A 153 3.53 -0.90 22.76
N GLU A 154 4.32 -1.95 22.54
CA GLU A 154 5.67 -1.85 22.03
C GLU A 154 5.68 -1.35 20.59
N GLN A 155 4.72 -1.78 19.76
CA GLN A 155 4.55 -1.32 18.41
C GLN A 155 4.14 0.15 18.38
N TYR A 156 3.17 0.54 19.22
CA TYR A 156 2.76 1.94 19.32
C TYR A 156 3.95 2.85 19.59
N HIS A 157 4.74 2.55 20.63
CA HIS A 157 5.88 3.40 21.00
C HIS A 157 7.00 3.40 19.95
N SER A 158 7.33 2.24 19.39
CA SER A 158 8.39 2.15 18.37
C SER A 158 8.03 2.86 17.07
N GLU A 159 6.78 2.73 16.61
CA GLU A 159 6.34 3.38 15.37
C GLU A 159 6.13 4.89 15.56
N MET A 160 5.64 5.35 16.71
CA MET A 160 5.57 6.78 17.03
C MET A 160 6.95 7.43 17.06
N TYR A 161 7.94 6.76 17.69
CA TYR A 161 9.32 7.23 17.66
C TYR A 161 9.88 7.24 16.23
N GLY A 162 9.67 6.15 15.49
CA GLY A 162 10.13 6.02 14.11
C GLY A 162 9.53 7.08 13.19
N ASN A 163 8.23 7.35 13.30
CA ASN A 163 7.55 8.40 12.55
C ASN A 163 8.13 9.79 12.86
N HIS A 164 8.29 10.09 14.15
CA HIS A 164 8.89 11.36 14.57
C HIS A 164 10.31 11.53 14.00
N TYR A 165 11.15 10.51 14.15
CA TYR A 165 12.53 10.50 13.66
C TYR A 165 12.61 10.70 12.14
N LEU A 166 11.82 9.95 11.36
CA LEU A 166 11.80 10.03 9.91
C LEU A 166 11.28 11.40 9.43
N ASN A 167 10.26 11.95 10.09
CA ASN A 167 9.76 13.29 9.79
C ASN A 167 10.80 14.38 10.08
N CYS A 168 11.59 14.25 11.16
CA CYS A 168 12.72 15.16 11.42
C CYS A 168 13.78 15.09 10.33
N ILE A 169 14.13 13.88 9.84
CA ILE A 169 15.06 13.73 8.72
C ILE A 169 14.51 14.40 7.47
N MET A 170 13.24 14.16 7.13
CA MET A 170 12.60 14.74 5.94
C MET A 170 12.58 16.28 6.01
N LYS A 171 12.18 16.86 7.13
CA LYS A 171 12.20 18.31 7.34
C LYS A 171 13.59 18.88 7.12
N LYS A 172 14.61 18.28 7.74
CA LYS A 172 16.01 18.73 7.57
C LYS A 172 16.48 18.66 6.12
N GLN A 173 16.11 17.62 5.38
CA GLN A 173 16.48 17.49 3.96
C GLN A 173 15.76 18.50 3.05
N LEU A 174 14.62 19.02 3.49
CA LEU A 174 13.81 19.98 2.75
C LEU A 174 14.07 21.45 3.15
N GLU A 175 14.90 21.74 4.15
CA GLU A 175 15.17 23.10 4.63
C GLU A 175 15.60 24.07 3.52
N ASP A 176 16.41 23.58 2.56
CA ASP A 176 16.89 24.38 1.41
C ASP A 176 16.00 24.23 0.16
N SER A 177 14.87 23.55 0.28
CA SER A 177 13.95 23.24 -0.84
C SER A 177 12.76 24.19 -0.85
N THR A 178 12.24 24.46 -2.05
CA THR A 178 10.93 25.14 -2.21
C THR A 178 9.75 24.22 -1.88
N HIS A 179 10.01 22.95 -1.60
CA HIS A 179 9.01 21.95 -1.29
C HIS A 179 8.80 21.84 0.21
N SER A 180 7.56 21.66 0.62
CA SER A 180 7.19 21.37 2.00
C SER A 180 6.49 20.02 2.08
N CYS A 181 6.75 19.27 3.14
CA CYS A 181 6.06 18.04 3.44
C CYS A 181 5.47 18.14 4.85
N ARG A 182 4.22 17.75 5.00
CA ARG A 182 3.61 17.52 6.31
C ARG A 182 4.17 16.25 6.92
N ASP A 183 3.99 16.10 8.23
CA ASP A 183 4.35 14.86 8.91
C ASP A 183 3.57 13.68 8.32
N ILE A 184 4.26 12.57 8.13
CA ILE A 184 3.71 11.34 7.54
C ILE A 184 3.74 10.24 8.59
N ASP A 185 2.67 9.44 8.67
CA ASP A 185 2.67 8.17 9.40
C ASP A 185 3.34 7.07 8.58
N TRP A 186 4.69 7.07 8.58
CA TRP A 186 5.53 6.18 7.79
C TRP A 186 5.30 4.70 8.07
N HIS A 187 4.94 4.38 9.31
CA HIS A 187 4.80 3.01 9.77
C HIS A 187 3.38 2.44 9.65
N PHE A 188 2.40 3.23 9.24
CA PHE A 188 1.03 2.73 9.06
C PHE A 188 0.95 1.68 7.95
N GLY A 189 1.64 1.90 6.85
CA GLY A 189 1.77 0.97 5.75
C GLY A 189 0.89 1.23 4.52
N PRO A 190 -0.41 1.58 4.60
CA PRO A 190 -1.20 1.87 3.42
C PRO A 190 -0.80 3.20 2.78
N PHE A 191 -0.89 3.27 1.47
CA PHE A 191 -0.72 4.49 0.69
C PHE A 191 -1.45 4.37 -0.65
N ALA A 192 -1.76 5.51 -1.25
CA ALA A 192 -2.30 5.56 -2.61
C ALA A 192 -1.46 6.51 -3.47
N PHE A 193 -1.33 6.22 -4.75
CA PHE A 193 -0.66 7.10 -5.71
C PHE A 193 -1.39 7.08 -7.05
N ARG A 194 -1.31 8.20 -7.80
CA ARG A 194 -1.81 8.24 -9.17
C ARG A 194 -1.01 7.30 -10.07
N LYS A 195 -1.67 6.54 -10.93
CA LYS A 195 -1.02 5.58 -11.86
C LYS A 195 0.15 6.21 -12.64
N LYS A 196 0.09 7.50 -12.97
CA LYS A 196 1.18 8.22 -13.65
C LYS A 196 2.53 8.15 -12.90
N LEU A 197 2.50 7.90 -11.56
CA LEU A 197 3.68 7.80 -10.69
C LEU A 197 4.20 6.36 -10.51
N LEU A 198 3.59 5.38 -11.15
CA LEU A 198 3.99 3.97 -10.99
C LEU A 198 5.49 3.74 -11.23
N HIS A 199 6.09 4.53 -12.11
CA HIS A 199 7.52 4.44 -12.42
C HIS A 199 8.41 4.57 -11.17
N LEU A 200 8.05 5.40 -10.18
CA LEU A 200 8.81 5.56 -8.93
C LEU A 200 8.94 4.23 -8.17
N TRP A 201 7.86 3.46 -8.11
CA TRP A 201 7.89 2.12 -7.49
C TRP A 201 8.63 1.09 -8.33
N LEU A 202 8.52 1.16 -9.66
CA LEU A 202 9.20 0.23 -10.57
C LEU A 202 10.70 0.47 -10.64
N GLU A 203 11.16 1.69 -10.51
CA GLU A 203 12.59 2.08 -10.53
C GLU A 203 13.29 1.66 -9.25
N TYR A 204 12.67 1.84 -8.09
CA TYR A 204 13.25 1.46 -6.81
C TYR A 204 13.25 -0.06 -6.60
N LYS A 205 14.44 -0.66 -6.37
CA LYS A 205 14.62 -2.12 -6.32
C LYS A 205 14.67 -2.71 -4.90
N GLY A 206 14.22 -1.98 -3.88
CA GLY A 206 14.11 -2.48 -2.52
C GLY A 206 13.31 -3.79 -2.43
N THR A 207 13.66 -4.64 -1.50
CA THR A 207 13.10 -6.01 -1.37
C THR A 207 12.20 -6.20 -0.16
N SER A 208 12.19 -5.25 0.76
CA SER A 208 11.47 -5.33 2.03
C SER A 208 10.50 -4.15 2.21
N TYR A 209 10.37 -3.67 3.42
CA TYR A 209 9.51 -2.54 3.80
C TYR A 209 9.91 -1.21 3.15
N ASP A 210 11.19 -1.03 2.88
CA ASP A 210 11.74 0.12 2.17
C ASP A 210 11.10 0.34 0.79
N ALA A 211 10.66 -0.71 0.11
CA ALA A 211 9.97 -0.62 -1.17
C ALA A 211 8.61 0.11 -1.10
N GLN A 212 8.03 0.25 0.08
CA GLN A 212 6.83 1.03 0.29
C GLN A 212 7.15 2.53 0.44
N LEU A 213 8.23 2.86 1.12
CA LEU A 213 8.52 4.21 1.61
C LEU A 213 9.47 5.02 0.73
N ILE A 214 10.53 4.41 0.21
CA ILE A 214 11.52 5.14 -0.59
C ILE A 214 10.92 5.78 -1.84
N PRO A 215 9.96 5.16 -2.57
CA PRO A 215 9.28 5.85 -3.67
C PRO A 215 8.50 7.09 -3.25
N ILE A 216 7.97 7.13 -2.01
CA ILE A 216 7.29 8.32 -1.46
C ILE A 216 8.33 9.42 -1.20
N VAL A 217 9.49 9.07 -0.62
CA VAL A 217 10.61 10.00 -0.44
C VAL A 217 11.08 10.56 -1.78
N ALA A 218 11.17 9.70 -2.81
CA ALA A 218 11.50 10.11 -4.18
C ALA A 218 10.50 11.11 -4.76
N ALA A 219 9.22 10.87 -4.53
CA ALA A 219 8.15 11.76 -4.97
C ALA A 219 8.25 13.14 -4.31
N ILE A 220 8.44 13.17 -2.99
CA ILE A 220 8.61 14.43 -2.24
C ILE A 220 9.82 15.22 -2.79
N ARG A 221 10.95 14.56 -2.99
CA ARG A 221 12.15 15.17 -3.54
C ARG A 221 11.94 15.75 -4.94
N LYS A 222 11.10 15.11 -5.76
CA LYS A 222 10.74 15.56 -7.12
C LYS A 222 9.61 16.59 -7.13
N GLY A 223 9.12 17.05 -5.97
CA GLY A 223 8.07 18.06 -5.84
C GLY A 223 6.65 17.58 -6.09
N TYR A 224 6.41 16.29 -6.11
CA TYR A 224 5.04 15.76 -6.17
C TYR A 224 4.29 16.03 -4.87
N GLN A 225 2.97 16.26 -4.99
CA GLN A 225 2.13 16.59 -3.85
C GLN A 225 1.76 15.33 -3.06
N VAL A 226 2.24 15.27 -1.81
CA VAL A 226 1.94 14.18 -0.87
C VAL A 226 0.95 14.69 0.17
N ASN A 227 -0.24 14.11 0.18
CA ASN A 227 -1.28 14.43 1.15
C ASN A 227 -1.21 13.43 2.32
N SER A 228 -0.90 13.92 3.52
CA SER A 228 -0.92 13.15 4.77
C SER A 228 -1.97 13.65 5.77
N SER A 229 -2.95 14.42 5.30
CA SER A 229 -3.99 14.99 6.17
C SER A 229 -5.22 14.12 6.33
N ILE A 230 -5.32 13.02 5.58
CA ILE A 230 -6.47 12.11 5.66
C ILE A 230 -6.31 11.21 6.89
N GLN A 231 -7.05 11.55 7.94
CA GLN A 231 -7.04 10.78 9.18
C GLN A 231 -7.98 9.58 9.11
N VAL A 232 -7.54 8.43 9.61
CA VAL A 232 -8.31 7.19 9.62
C VAL A 232 -8.40 6.57 11.01
N THR A 233 -9.60 6.10 11.34
CA THR A 233 -9.90 5.41 12.61
C THR A 233 -9.81 3.89 12.40
N PHE A 234 -8.58 3.37 12.24
CA PHE A 234 -8.36 1.95 12.08
C PHE A 234 -8.06 1.28 13.43
N MET A 235 -8.73 0.16 13.70
CA MET A 235 -8.49 -0.68 14.88
C MET A 235 -7.87 -2.01 14.43
N LEU A 236 -6.68 -2.33 14.93
CA LEU A 236 -6.08 -3.65 14.69
C LEU A 236 -6.96 -4.73 15.33
N ASN A 237 -7.08 -5.86 14.65
CA ASN A 237 -7.82 -7.01 15.17
C ASN A 237 -7.20 -7.50 16.49
N GLU A 238 -8.03 -7.79 17.50
CA GLU A 238 -7.58 -8.18 18.85
C GLU A 238 -6.77 -9.48 18.85
N GLU A 239 -7.15 -10.45 18.02
CA GLU A 239 -6.39 -11.70 17.90
C GLU A 239 -4.98 -11.45 17.32
N MET A 240 -4.85 -10.54 16.37
CA MET A 240 -3.57 -10.13 15.82
C MET A 240 -2.73 -9.39 16.87
N LYS A 241 -3.35 -8.46 17.61
CA LYS A 241 -2.69 -7.78 18.73
C LYS A 241 -2.14 -8.77 19.74
N ASN A 242 -2.96 -9.71 20.20
CA ASN A 242 -2.59 -10.70 21.23
C ASN A 242 -1.46 -11.64 20.79
N GLN A 243 -1.32 -11.90 19.47
CA GLN A 243 -0.19 -12.67 18.94
C GLN A 243 1.14 -11.91 18.95
N GLU A 244 1.09 -10.60 18.81
CA GLU A 244 2.28 -9.76 18.66
C GLU A 244 2.72 -9.14 19.99
N GLU A 245 1.78 -8.85 20.90
CA GLU A 245 2.06 -8.14 22.17
C GLU A 245 2.98 -8.96 23.07
N GLY A 246 4.07 -8.34 23.52
CA GLY A 246 5.10 -8.96 24.36
C GLY A 246 6.02 -9.96 23.63
N SER A 247 5.84 -10.17 22.34
CA SER A 247 6.70 -11.07 21.55
C SER A 247 8.03 -10.41 21.22
N LEU A 248 9.14 -10.99 21.66
CA LEU A 248 10.50 -10.48 21.38
C LEU A 248 10.80 -10.44 19.89
N ASP A 249 10.34 -11.42 19.12
CA ASP A 249 10.55 -11.46 17.67
C ASP A 249 9.89 -10.26 16.95
N PHE A 250 8.70 -9.86 17.40
CA PHE A 250 8.02 -8.69 16.86
C PHE A 250 8.68 -7.38 17.30
N ILE A 251 9.16 -7.29 18.52
CA ILE A 251 9.92 -6.12 19.01
C ILE A 251 11.19 -5.96 18.20
N GLU A 252 11.97 -7.02 18.02
CA GLU A 252 13.20 -7.02 17.21
C GLU A 252 12.91 -6.64 15.75
N LYS A 253 11.84 -7.18 15.18
CA LYS A 253 11.39 -6.81 13.83
C LYS A 253 11.15 -5.30 13.69
N ARG A 254 10.54 -4.63 14.67
CA ARG A 254 10.28 -3.18 14.63
C ARG A 254 11.57 -2.36 14.69
N LEU A 255 12.50 -2.76 15.55
CA LEU A 255 13.83 -2.12 15.63
C LEU A 255 14.59 -2.28 14.31
N ASN A 256 14.58 -3.47 13.73
CA ASN A 256 15.23 -3.74 12.45
C ASN A 256 14.62 -2.94 11.30
N GLN A 257 13.30 -2.72 11.28
CA GLN A 257 12.67 -1.87 10.28
C GLN A 257 13.21 -0.43 10.30
N LEU A 258 13.36 0.17 11.47
CA LEU A 258 13.91 1.53 11.60
C LEU A 258 15.39 1.58 11.22
N ASN A 259 16.17 0.60 11.67
CA ASN A 259 17.59 0.49 11.36
C ASN A 259 17.85 0.33 9.85
N ASP A 260 16.95 -0.35 9.14
CA ASP A 260 17.03 -0.53 7.69
C ASP A 260 16.65 0.72 6.91
N LEU A 261 15.68 1.50 7.40
CA LEU A 261 15.16 2.66 6.69
C LEU A 261 16.08 3.89 6.75
N ASP A 262 16.65 4.18 7.93
CA ASP A 262 17.48 5.37 8.13
C ASP A 262 18.65 5.48 7.14
N PRO A 263 19.53 4.48 6.99
CA PRO A 263 20.62 4.58 6.04
C PRO A 263 20.14 4.66 4.58
N LYS A 264 19.05 3.99 4.23
CA LYS A 264 18.50 4.02 2.86
C LYS A 264 17.93 5.39 2.51
N ILE A 265 17.21 6.04 3.43
CA ILE A 265 16.71 7.39 3.22
C ILE A 265 17.87 8.38 3.07
N LYS A 266 18.88 8.33 3.94
CA LYS A 266 20.06 9.19 3.87
C LYS A 266 20.84 8.97 2.57
N GLN A 267 21.07 7.71 2.18
CA GLN A 267 21.72 7.38 0.93
C GLN A 267 20.93 7.91 -0.27
N PHE A 268 19.61 7.74 -0.27
CA PHE A 268 18.74 8.21 -1.34
C PHE A 268 18.84 9.72 -1.54
N TRP A 269 18.91 10.52 -0.48
CA TRP A 269 19.08 11.97 -0.57
C TRP A 269 20.46 12.40 -1.06
N SER A 270 21.50 11.65 -0.74
CA SER A 270 22.87 11.96 -1.13
C SER A 270 23.26 11.44 -2.52
N ASP A 271 22.49 10.53 -3.11
CA ASP A 271 22.81 9.90 -4.38
C ASP A 271 22.28 10.72 -5.57
N PRO A 272 23.18 11.22 -6.46
CA PRO A 272 22.82 11.97 -7.66
C PRO A 272 21.97 11.19 -8.66
N LEU A 273 22.01 9.85 -8.64
CA LEU A 273 21.26 9.01 -9.57
C LEU A 273 19.73 9.09 -9.33
N TYR A 274 19.33 9.59 -8.18
CA TYR A 274 17.91 9.79 -7.84
C TYR A 274 17.46 11.26 -7.89
N CYS A 275 18.30 12.14 -8.43
CA CYS A 275 17.98 13.58 -8.62
C CYS A 275 17.08 13.81 -9.85
#